data_2833b1924fdd2e6d5da8d77a62aa2332
#
_entry.id   2833b1924fdd2e6d5da8d77a62aa2332
#
_cell.length_a   1.000
_cell.length_b   1.000
_cell.length_c   1.000
_cell.angle_alpha   90.00
_cell.angle_beta   90.00
_cell.angle_gamma   90.00
#
_symmetry.space_group_name_H-M   'P 1'
#
loop_
_entity.id
_entity.type
_entity.pdbx_description
1 polymer ?
#
loop_
_entity_poly.entity_id
_entity_poly.type
_entity_poly.pdbx_seq_one_letter_code
_entity_poly.pdbx_strand_id
1 'polypeptide(L)'
;MKLRVKKVIAVLLTIAIAITAYSKPEELKDIVGRPYGDFSTTAFCSYSSFHPSQYITDNNWDILCAFRTPGGVSKLDSLNISYNESQLRLLMVGDLLSSSNGIFKTKMPIFDKLQTSEIRTESKAFADSILPTIEPKITELISAFNAQGYNAQIYSLIFSYLLDGYVWSDGKLPTQNQMESHGTWAGAYWAMYNKRPEAKSGTNGYGPLMVCWTGTLGYWPSDEDLVDFARLIMDGKLPVVDAELKNNLLKWNLVDSDGQPTIPIIKNGNKDEIDVLCDEIASSISSAVKSHSSMFASKYDIAGTSLFPGAYVKKGVG
;
A
#
# COMPACT_ATOMS: atom_id res chain seq x y z
N MET A 1 25.08 -9.66 -2.79
CA MET A 1 23.77 -9.89 -3.41
C MET A 1 22.73 -10.40 -2.42
N LYS A 2 22.92 -11.51 -1.71
CA LYS A 2 21.96 -12.07 -0.70
C LYS A 2 21.44 -11.06 0.33
N LEU A 3 22.29 -10.14 0.82
CA LEU A 3 21.90 -9.15 1.83
C LEU A 3 20.97 -8.04 1.27
N ARG A 4 21.11 -7.70 -0.02
CA ARG A 4 20.26 -6.69 -0.69
C ARG A 4 18.87 -7.22 -0.99
N VAL A 5 18.77 -8.47 -1.45
CA VAL A 5 17.48 -9.15 -1.69
C VAL A 5 16.69 -9.28 -0.39
N LYS A 6 17.34 -9.70 0.71
CA LYS A 6 16.70 -9.78 2.04
C LYS A 6 16.14 -8.43 2.50
N LYS A 7 16.83 -7.32 2.22
CA LYS A 7 16.34 -5.97 2.58
C LYS A 7 15.12 -5.55 1.75
N VAL A 8 15.08 -5.89 0.48
CA VAL A 8 13.95 -5.56 -0.42
C VAL A 8 12.69 -6.30 0.00
N ILE A 9 12.80 -7.61 0.21
CA ILE A 9 11.66 -8.43 0.62
C ILE A 9 11.16 -8.05 2.01
N ALA A 10 12.07 -7.78 2.96
CA ALA A 10 11.69 -7.36 4.30
C ALA A 10 10.94 -6.01 4.33
N VAL A 11 11.30 -5.04 3.48
CA VAL A 11 10.62 -3.74 3.39
C VAL A 11 9.19 -3.87 2.90
N LEU A 12 8.90 -4.79 2.02
CA LEU A 12 7.60 -4.91 1.35
C LEU A 12 6.61 -5.80 2.09
N LEU A 13 7.10 -6.87 2.71
CA LEU A 13 6.28 -7.70 3.59
C LEU A 13 5.94 -6.99 4.91
N THR A 14 6.69 -5.94 5.30
CA THR A 14 6.33 -5.08 6.45
C THR A 14 5.03 -4.28 6.24
N ILE A 15 4.52 -4.21 5.03
CA ILE A 15 3.24 -3.55 4.74
C ILE A 15 2.07 -4.50 4.97
N ALA A 16 2.30 -5.81 4.98
CA ALA A 16 1.23 -6.76 4.78
C ALA A 16 0.64 -7.39 6.04
N ILE A 17 1.38 -7.67 7.13
CA ILE A 17 0.77 -8.45 8.24
C ILE A 17 1.54 -8.37 9.56
N ALA A 18 0.80 -8.37 10.66
CA ALA A 18 1.27 -8.40 12.03
C ALA A 18 0.57 -9.49 12.85
N ILE A 19 1.28 -10.26 13.65
CA ILE A 19 0.71 -11.27 14.54
C ILE A 19 1.43 -11.39 15.89
N THR A 20 0.61 -11.47 16.91
CA THR A 20 0.59 -11.82 18.34
C THR A 20 1.51 -11.11 19.34
N ALA A 21 0.92 -10.25 20.12
CA ALA A 21 0.88 -10.04 21.56
C ALA A 21 -0.15 -8.94 21.87
N TYR A 22 -0.99 -9.15 22.84
CA TYR A 22 -2.07 -8.22 23.19
C TYR A 22 -1.49 -7.04 23.96
N SER A 23 -1.10 -5.95 23.29
CA SER A 23 -0.84 -4.70 24.00
C SER A 23 -2.16 -4.05 24.35
N LYS A 24 -2.29 -3.63 25.60
CA LYS A 24 -3.43 -2.77 25.96
C LYS A 24 -3.34 -1.50 25.12
N PRO A 25 -4.44 -1.07 24.47
CA PRO A 25 -4.47 0.23 23.80
C PRO A 25 -4.04 1.33 24.77
N GLU A 26 -3.26 2.30 24.29
CA GLU A 26 -2.98 3.50 25.07
C GLU A 26 -4.29 4.11 25.57
N GLU A 27 -4.28 4.69 26.77
CA GLU A 27 -5.45 5.37 27.29
C GLU A 27 -5.87 6.46 26.30
N LEU A 28 -7.18 6.67 26.19
CA LEU A 28 -7.77 7.57 25.20
C LEU A 28 -7.16 8.97 25.24
N LYS A 29 -6.85 9.48 26.45
CA LYS A 29 -6.18 10.77 26.65
C LYS A 29 -4.80 10.88 26.01
N ASP A 30 -4.14 9.76 25.74
CA ASP A 30 -2.80 9.73 25.15
C ASP A 30 -2.84 9.80 23.61
N ILE A 31 -4.03 9.66 23.01
CA ILE A 31 -4.25 9.73 21.57
C ILE A 31 -5.02 11.00 21.19
N VAL A 32 -6.04 11.35 21.97
CA VAL A 32 -6.85 12.55 21.74
C VAL A 32 -5.98 13.80 21.88
N GLY A 33 -6.11 14.73 20.94
CA GLY A 33 -5.31 15.94 20.87
C GLY A 33 -3.96 15.77 20.16
N ARG A 34 -3.62 14.56 19.69
CA ARG A 34 -2.46 14.36 18.80
C ARG A 34 -2.84 14.76 17.39
N PRO A 35 -2.06 15.63 16.73
CA PRO A 35 -2.36 16.06 15.37
C PRO A 35 -2.46 14.89 14.39
N TYR A 36 -3.40 14.97 13.47
CA TYR A 36 -3.53 13.98 12.38
C TYR A 36 -2.21 13.77 11.63
N GLY A 37 -1.41 14.84 11.46
CA GLY A 37 -0.11 14.78 10.81
C GLY A 37 0.95 13.94 11.53
N ASP A 38 0.74 13.56 12.80
CA ASP A 38 1.64 12.69 13.55
C ASP A 38 1.42 11.20 13.25
N PHE A 39 0.37 10.89 12.48
CA PHE A 39 0.04 9.53 12.06
C PHE A 39 0.51 9.27 10.64
N SER A 40 1.03 8.06 10.40
CA SER A 40 1.11 7.52 9.07
C SER A 40 -0.27 7.03 8.65
N THR A 41 -0.88 7.71 7.70
CA THR A 41 -2.13 7.25 7.10
C THR A 41 -1.82 6.42 5.87
N THR A 42 -2.52 5.33 5.73
CA THR A 42 -2.41 4.48 4.55
C THR A 42 -3.81 4.26 4.00
N ALA A 43 -3.92 4.44 2.71
CA ALA A 43 -5.15 4.23 1.99
C ALA A 43 -4.90 3.23 0.87
N PHE A 44 -5.84 2.32 0.72
CA PHE A 44 -5.94 1.46 -0.45
C PHE A 44 -7.35 1.62 -0.99
N CYS A 45 -7.60 2.76 -1.62
CA CYS A 45 -8.92 3.24 -1.99
C CYS A 45 -9.06 3.40 -3.50
N SER A 46 -10.25 3.12 -4.04
CA SER A 46 -10.60 3.52 -5.39
C SER A 46 -11.01 5.00 -5.42
N TYR A 47 -10.51 5.71 -6.41
CA TYR A 47 -10.72 7.15 -6.58
C TYR A 47 -11.99 7.46 -7.37
N SER A 48 -13.17 7.11 -6.89
CA SER A 48 -14.36 7.49 -7.68
C SER A 48 -14.82 8.93 -7.44
N SER A 49 -14.69 9.46 -6.24
CA SER A 49 -15.16 10.83 -5.94
C SER A 49 -14.49 11.44 -4.70
N PHE A 50 -14.34 10.69 -3.61
CA PHE A 50 -13.83 11.22 -2.36
C PHE A 50 -12.81 10.28 -1.72
N HIS A 51 -11.65 10.82 -1.36
CA HIS A 51 -10.71 10.13 -0.52
C HIS A 51 -11.13 10.28 0.95
N PRO A 52 -11.05 9.22 1.79
CA PRO A 52 -11.49 9.28 3.18
C PRO A 52 -10.89 10.42 4.00
N SER A 53 -9.64 10.82 3.73
CA SER A 53 -8.99 11.96 4.39
C SER A 53 -9.71 13.28 4.20
N GLN A 54 -10.53 13.46 3.17
CA GLN A 54 -11.28 14.67 2.90
C GLN A 54 -12.38 14.93 3.93
N TYR A 55 -12.80 13.91 4.68
CA TYR A 55 -13.73 14.03 5.79
C TYR A 55 -13.05 14.42 7.10
N ILE A 56 -11.70 14.37 7.15
CA ILE A 56 -10.89 14.70 8.33
C ILE A 56 -10.49 16.18 8.26
N THR A 57 -11.47 17.04 8.47
CA THR A 57 -11.31 18.50 8.53
C THR A 57 -11.51 19.00 9.96
N ASP A 58 -11.05 20.19 10.26
CA ASP A 58 -11.16 20.82 11.57
C ASP A 58 -10.71 19.85 12.70
N ASN A 59 -11.56 19.66 13.71
CA ASN A 59 -11.31 18.71 14.80
C ASN A 59 -11.99 17.34 14.62
N ASN A 60 -12.40 16.98 13.40
CA ASN A 60 -12.99 15.67 13.09
C ASN A 60 -12.05 14.52 13.45
N TRP A 61 -10.73 14.77 13.41
CA TRP A 61 -9.75 13.80 13.85
C TRP A 61 -9.86 13.47 15.34
N ASP A 62 -10.04 14.47 16.19
CA ASP A 62 -10.21 14.26 17.63
C ASP A 62 -11.50 13.49 17.94
N ILE A 63 -12.57 13.76 17.18
CA ILE A 63 -13.84 13.03 17.29
C ILE A 63 -13.63 11.55 16.94
N LEU A 64 -12.91 11.25 15.85
CA LEU A 64 -12.57 9.87 15.46
C LEU A 64 -11.68 9.20 16.52
N CYS A 65 -10.69 9.89 17.04
CA CYS A 65 -9.84 9.37 18.12
C CYS A 65 -10.65 9.09 19.39
N ALA A 66 -11.59 9.97 19.75
CA ALA A 66 -12.44 9.78 20.91
C ALA A 66 -13.34 8.55 20.79
N PHE A 67 -13.94 8.32 19.62
CA PHE A 67 -14.81 7.19 19.36
C PHE A 67 -14.08 5.93 18.87
N ARG A 68 -12.76 5.89 18.94
CA ARG A 68 -11.99 4.65 18.76
C ARG A 68 -12.49 3.54 19.69
N THR A 69 -12.83 3.87 20.92
CA THR A 69 -13.66 3.02 21.79
C THR A 69 -15.10 3.56 21.80
N PRO A 70 -16.11 2.68 21.68
CA PRO A 70 -17.51 3.09 21.58
C PRO A 70 -17.95 3.99 22.76
N GLY A 71 -18.82 4.96 22.50
CA GLY A 71 -19.39 5.82 23.53
C GLY A 71 -20.45 6.78 23.02
N GLY A 72 -21.21 7.37 23.93
CA GLY A 72 -22.16 8.44 23.62
C GLY A 72 -21.46 9.79 23.45
N VAL A 73 -22.19 10.81 22.99
CA VAL A 73 -21.66 12.18 22.77
C VAL A 73 -21.09 12.80 24.06
N SER A 74 -21.61 12.45 25.24
CA SER A 74 -21.06 12.88 26.52
C SER A 74 -19.57 12.56 26.71
N LYS A 75 -19.05 11.60 25.94
CA LYS A 75 -17.63 11.29 25.92
C LYS A 75 -16.79 12.42 25.31
N LEU A 76 -17.31 13.12 24.29
CA LEU A 76 -16.65 14.28 23.72
C LEU A 76 -16.60 15.42 24.75
N ASP A 77 -17.71 15.63 25.47
CA ASP A 77 -17.77 16.63 26.54
C ASP A 77 -16.73 16.36 27.63
N SER A 78 -16.61 15.08 28.05
CA SER A 78 -15.65 14.66 29.08
C SER A 78 -14.18 14.84 28.66
N LEU A 79 -13.92 14.87 27.35
CA LEU A 79 -12.60 15.07 26.74
C LEU A 79 -12.34 16.52 26.31
N ASN A 80 -13.30 17.44 26.57
CA ASN A 80 -13.29 18.83 26.11
C ASN A 80 -13.15 18.96 24.57
N ILE A 81 -13.76 18.05 23.83
CA ILE A 81 -13.79 18.06 22.35
C ILE A 81 -15.10 18.76 21.96
N SER A 82 -14.98 19.92 21.35
CA SER A 82 -16.14 20.62 20.77
C SER A 82 -16.61 19.84 19.53
N TYR A 83 -17.92 19.77 19.33
CA TYR A 83 -18.50 19.10 18.16
C TYR A 83 -19.85 19.74 17.79
N ASN A 84 -20.31 19.45 16.60
CA ASN A 84 -21.66 19.74 16.17
C ASN A 84 -22.24 18.52 15.40
N GLU A 85 -23.57 18.49 15.26
CA GLU A 85 -24.23 17.37 14.56
C GLU A 85 -23.80 17.21 13.11
N SER A 86 -23.45 18.31 12.43
CA SER A 86 -23.01 18.24 11.02
C SER A 86 -21.69 17.52 10.88
N GLN A 87 -20.77 17.71 11.83
CA GLN A 87 -19.49 16.98 11.84
C GLN A 87 -19.72 15.47 12.04
N LEU A 88 -20.57 15.08 12.99
CA LEU A 88 -20.90 13.68 13.22
C LEU A 88 -21.55 13.06 11.97
N ARG A 89 -22.49 13.80 11.36
CA ARG A 89 -23.14 13.34 10.11
C ARG A 89 -22.15 13.23 8.95
N LEU A 90 -21.24 14.20 8.80
CA LEU A 90 -20.20 14.16 7.77
C LEU A 90 -19.33 12.91 7.89
N LEU A 91 -18.86 12.60 9.09
CA LEU A 91 -18.07 11.41 9.35
C LEU A 91 -18.85 10.11 9.12
N MET A 92 -20.16 10.11 9.40
CA MET A 92 -21.03 8.96 9.07
C MET A 92 -21.28 8.82 7.57
N VAL A 93 -21.45 9.92 6.84
CA VAL A 93 -21.56 9.90 5.37
C VAL A 93 -20.27 9.38 4.73
N GLY A 94 -19.11 9.77 5.28
CA GLY A 94 -17.81 9.26 4.87
C GLY A 94 -17.54 7.82 5.33
N ASP A 95 -18.48 7.18 6.02
CA ASP A 95 -18.35 5.85 6.60
C ASP A 95 -17.13 5.67 7.52
N LEU A 96 -16.62 6.77 8.10
CA LEU A 96 -15.54 6.76 9.10
C LEU A 96 -16.05 6.60 10.52
N LEU A 97 -17.33 6.88 10.76
CA LEU A 97 -18.02 6.79 12.03
C LEU A 97 -19.33 6.04 11.86
N SER A 98 -19.66 5.20 12.82
CA SER A 98 -20.97 4.54 12.90
C SER A 98 -21.70 5.01 14.16
N SER A 99 -23.03 4.94 14.14
CA SER A 99 -23.87 5.20 15.31
C SER A 99 -24.97 4.15 15.42
N SER A 100 -25.19 3.64 16.63
CA SER A 100 -26.29 2.74 16.96
C SER A 100 -26.78 3.08 18.37
N ASN A 101 -28.07 3.39 18.50
CA ASN A 101 -28.69 3.75 19.78
C ASN A 101 -27.94 4.86 20.54
N GLY A 102 -27.43 5.87 19.83
CA GLY A 102 -26.68 6.98 20.43
C GLY A 102 -25.25 6.64 20.86
N ILE A 103 -24.79 5.43 20.55
CA ILE A 103 -23.40 5.00 20.76
C ILE A 103 -22.66 5.12 19.43
N PHE A 104 -21.60 5.91 19.43
CA PHE A 104 -20.73 6.14 18.29
C PHE A 104 -19.50 5.21 18.36
N LYS A 105 -19.03 4.74 17.21
CA LYS A 105 -17.79 3.96 17.06
C LYS A 105 -17.10 4.37 15.77
N THR A 106 -15.83 4.67 15.85
CA THR A 106 -14.97 4.90 14.68
C THR A 106 -14.79 3.59 13.92
N LYS A 107 -15.04 3.63 12.62
CA LYS A 107 -14.94 2.47 11.72
C LYS A 107 -13.52 2.26 11.19
N MET A 108 -12.79 3.36 10.95
CA MET A 108 -11.40 3.26 10.52
C MET A 108 -10.50 2.83 11.69
N PRO A 109 -9.59 1.88 11.50
CA PRO A 109 -8.61 1.55 12.52
C PRO A 109 -7.65 2.70 12.79
N ILE A 110 -7.50 3.05 14.07
CA ILE A 110 -6.51 4.02 14.56
C ILE A 110 -5.64 3.29 15.56
N PHE A 111 -4.39 3.02 15.18
CA PHE A 111 -3.44 2.30 16.02
C PHE A 111 -2.61 3.29 16.83
N ASP A 112 -2.53 3.03 18.14
CA ASP A 112 -1.67 3.78 19.04
C ASP A 112 -0.19 3.41 18.88
N LYS A 113 0.67 4.03 19.69
CA LYS A 113 2.11 3.83 19.63
C LYS A 113 2.52 2.39 19.92
N LEU A 114 1.89 1.74 20.90
CA LEU A 114 2.22 0.37 21.28
C LEU A 114 1.76 -0.59 20.20
N GLN A 115 0.51 -0.50 19.78
CA GLN A 115 -0.04 -1.31 18.70
C GLN A 115 0.76 -1.15 17.39
N THR A 116 1.12 0.09 17.04
CA THR A 116 1.93 0.36 15.85
C THR A 116 3.31 -0.29 15.94
N SER A 117 3.96 -0.22 17.11
CA SER A 117 5.25 -0.85 17.33
C SER A 117 5.16 -2.37 17.20
N GLU A 118 4.14 -2.97 17.79
CA GLU A 118 3.91 -4.41 17.68
C GLU A 118 3.63 -4.83 16.24
N ILE A 119 2.69 -4.15 15.57
CA ILE A 119 2.38 -4.41 14.16
C ILE A 119 3.64 -4.40 13.31
N ARG A 120 4.51 -3.40 13.48
CA ARG A 120 5.77 -3.29 12.73
C ARG A 120 6.73 -4.45 13.04
N THR A 121 6.83 -4.84 14.31
CA THR A 121 7.69 -5.94 14.75
C THR A 121 7.21 -7.26 14.17
N GLU A 122 5.93 -7.52 14.26
CA GLU A 122 5.31 -8.77 13.80
C GLU A 122 5.29 -8.88 12.28
N SER A 123 5.00 -7.77 11.58
CA SER A 123 5.10 -7.74 10.12
C SER A 123 6.51 -8.11 9.65
N LYS A 124 7.53 -7.61 10.36
CA LYS A 124 8.92 -7.98 10.07
C LYS A 124 9.18 -9.46 10.35
N ALA A 125 8.76 -9.97 11.50
CA ALA A 125 8.93 -11.38 11.86
C ALA A 125 8.21 -12.30 10.88
N PHE A 126 7.00 -11.92 10.44
CA PHE A 126 6.27 -12.64 9.41
C PHE A 126 7.03 -12.66 8.07
N ALA A 127 7.53 -11.51 7.62
CA ALA A 127 8.34 -11.42 6.41
C ALA A 127 9.59 -12.32 6.49
N ASP A 128 10.28 -12.29 7.63
CA ASP A 128 11.45 -13.13 7.87
C ASP A 128 11.09 -14.64 7.86
N SER A 129 9.87 -14.99 8.30
CA SER A 129 9.41 -16.39 8.35
C SER A 129 9.11 -17.00 6.98
N ILE A 130 8.62 -16.21 6.04
CA ILE A 130 8.31 -16.69 4.69
C ILE A 130 9.50 -16.62 3.73
N LEU A 131 10.49 -15.80 4.04
CA LEU A 131 11.67 -15.61 3.19
C LEU A 131 12.39 -16.91 2.82
N PRO A 132 12.65 -17.88 3.73
CA PRO A 132 13.29 -19.14 3.37
C PRO A 132 12.52 -19.97 2.33
N THR A 133 11.18 -19.84 2.31
CA THR A 133 10.32 -20.56 1.36
C THR A 133 10.42 -20.00 -0.05
N ILE A 134 10.59 -18.68 -0.18
CA ILE A 134 10.61 -18.00 -1.48
C ILE A 134 12.02 -17.68 -1.98
N GLU A 135 13.04 -17.65 -1.11
CA GLU A 135 14.44 -17.29 -1.46
C GLU A 135 15.02 -18.13 -2.62
N PRO A 136 14.80 -19.46 -2.71
CA PRO A 136 15.28 -20.26 -3.84
C PRO A 136 14.71 -19.75 -5.18
N LYS A 137 13.39 -19.56 -5.25
CA LYS A 137 12.71 -19.09 -6.47
C LYS A 137 13.08 -17.65 -6.84
N ILE A 138 13.30 -16.79 -5.86
CA ILE A 138 13.82 -15.44 -6.11
C ILE A 138 15.23 -15.50 -6.68
N THR A 139 16.06 -16.46 -6.25
CA THR A 139 17.39 -16.65 -6.82
C THR A 139 17.32 -17.10 -8.29
N GLU A 140 16.39 -17.99 -8.62
CA GLU A 140 16.11 -18.42 -9.99
C GLU A 140 15.60 -17.24 -10.84
N LEU A 141 14.64 -16.47 -10.32
CA LEU A 141 14.10 -15.28 -10.98
C LEU A 141 15.20 -14.24 -11.28
N ILE A 142 16.10 -13.98 -10.32
CA ILE A 142 17.25 -13.09 -10.53
C ILE A 142 18.15 -13.63 -11.63
N SER A 143 18.35 -14.94 -11.71
CA SER A 143 19.14 -15.56 -12.74
C SER A 143 18.48 -15.41 -14.11
N ALA A 144 17.17 -15.58 -14.20
CA ALA A 144 16.40 -15.37 -15.42
C ALA A 144 16.45 -13.90 -15.89
N PHE A 145 16.32 -12.93 -14.99
CA PHE A 145 16.51 -11.53 -15.32
C PHE A 145 17.92 -11.22 -15.82
N ASN A 146 18.94 -11.79 -15.19
CA ASN A 146 20.33 -11.62 -15.60
C ASN A 146 20.59 -12.19 -16.99
N ALA A 147 19.98 -13.34 -17.32
CA ALA A 147 20.09 -13.96 -18.63
C ALA A 147 19.50 -13.09 -19.76
N GLN A 148 18.53 -12.22 -19.41
CA GLN A 148 17.97 -11.24 -20.34
C GLN A 148 18.70 -9.89 -20.33
N GLY A 149 19.81 -9.76 -19.59
CA GLY A 149 20.60 -8.54 -19.54
C GLY A 149 20.13 -7.47 -18.54
N TYR A 150 19.17 -7.78 -17.66
CA TYR A 150 18.57 -6.83 -16.72
C TYR A 150 19.32 -6.70 -15.38
N ASN A 151 20.64 -6.91 -15.37
CA ASN A 151 21.45 -6.92 -14.15
C ASN A 151 21.36 -5.65 -13.32
N ALA A 152 21.28 -4.50 -13.96
CA ALA A 152 21.24 -3.19 -13.30
C ALA A 152 19.89 -2.90 -12.66
N GLN A 153 18.81 -3.52 -13.15
CA GLN A 153 17.43 -3.23 -12.78
C GLN A 153 16.81 -4.25 -11.81
N ILE A 154 17.57 -5.21 -11.29
CA ILE A 154 17.06 -6.30 -10.43
C ILE A 154 16.23 -5.77 -9.26
N TYR A 155 16.66 -4.67 -8.60
CA TYR A 155 15.90 -4.09 -7.52
C TYR A 155 14.51 -3.61 -8.00
N SER A 156 14.47 -2.85 -9.08
CA SER A 156 13.23 -2.31 -9.64
C SER A 156 12.29 -3.41 -10.11
N LEU A 157 12.83 -4.47 -10.73
CA LEU A 157 12.03 -5.61 -11.18
C LEU A 157 11.44 -6.42 -10.02
N ILE A 158 12.22 -6.69 -8.98
CA ILE A 158 11.67 -7.36 -7.79
C ILE A 158 10.63 -6.47 -7.10
N PHE A 159 10.89 -5.15 -7.01
CA PHE A 159 10.00 -4.23 -6.31
C PHE A 159 8.70 -3.98 -7.09
N SER A 160 8.80 -3.57 -8.34
CA SER A 160 7.63 -3.16 -9.13
C SER A 160 6.99 -4.31 -9.91
N TYR A 161 7.78 -5.11 -10.62
CA TYR A 161 7.23 -6.17 -11.47
C TYR A 161 6.67 -7.35 -10.65
N LEU A 162 7.48 -7.91 -9.74
CA LEU A 162 7.03 -9.03 -8.91
C LEU A 162 6.04 -8.58 -7.82
N LEU A 163 6.40 -7.60 -7.00
CA LEU A 163 5.63 -7.32 -5.79
C LEU A 163 4.43 -6.42 -6.05
N ASP A 164 4.58 -5.32 -6.76
CA ASP A 164 3.44 -4.47 -7.12
C ASP A 164 2.58 -5.11 -8.23
N GLY A 165 3.20 -5.74 -9.22
CA GLY A 165 2.51 -6.42 -10.31
C GLY A 165 1.86 -7.71 -9.85
N TYR A 166 2.64 -8.78 -9.70
CA TYR A 166 2.10 -10.13 -9.46
C TYR A 166 1.46 -10.32 -8.08
N VAL A 167 2.01 -9.71 -7.02
CA VAL A 167 1.44 -9.89 -5.68
C VAL A 167 0.21 -9.02 -5.46
N TRP A 168 0.24 -7.75 -5.88
CA TRP A 168 -0.85 -6.81 -5.63
C TRP A 168 -1.88 -6.72 -6.77
N SER A 169 -1.43 -6.63 -8.02
CA SER A 169 -2.31 -6.31 -9.14
C SER A 169 -3.03 -7.52 -9.73
N ASP A 170 -2.42 -8.71 -9.71
CA ASP A 170 -3.00 -9.92 -10.31
C ASP A 170 -4.08 -10.62 -9.47
N GLY A 171 -4.65 -9.90 -8.50
CA GLY A 171 -5.77 -10.41 -7.70
C GLY A 171 -5.41 -11.51 -6.72
N LYS A 172 -4.14 -11.77 -6.47
CA LYS A 172 -3.67 -12.73 -5.46
C LYS A 172 -3.85 -12.19 -4.06
N LEU A 173 -3.66 -10.88 -3.89
CA LEU A 173 -4.12 -10.12 -2.73
C LEU A 173 -5.31 -9.26 -3.15
N PRO A 174 -6.15 -8.82 -2.20
CA PRO A 174 -7.30 -7.98 -2.49
C PRO A 174 -6.87 -6.69 -3.19
N THR A 175 -7.50 -6.41 -4.32
CA THR A 175 -7.31 -5.18 -5.09
C THR A 175 -8.41 -4.18 -4.76
N GLN A 176 -8.27 -2.93 -5.21
CA GLN A 176 -9.29 -1.88 -5.04
C GLN A 176 -10.68 -2.30 -5.52
N ASN A 177 -10.77 -3.06 -6.61
CA ASN A 177 -12.03 -3.54 -7.16
C ASN A 177 -12.69 -4.66 -6.32
N GLN A 178 -11.96 -5.22 -5.37
CA GLN A 178 -12.41 -6.29 -4.48
C GLN A 178 -12.68 -5.78 -3.07
N MET A 179 -12.55 -4.47 -2.85
CA MET A 179 -12.70 -3.87 -1.53
C MET A 179 -14.13 -3.42 -1.27
N GLU A 180 -14.46 -3.36 0.01
CA GLU A 180 -15.77 -2.97 0.49
C GLU A 180 -16.13 -1.55 0.04
N SER A 181 -17.38 -1.36 -0.37
CA SER A 181 -17.93 -0.04 -0.69
C SER A 181 -18.39 0.68 0.58
N HIS A 182 -17.99 1.92 0.72
CA HIS A 182 -18.36 2.83 1.80
C HIS A 182 -19.27 3.97 1.29
N GLY A 183 -19.99 3.72 0.21
CA GLY A 183 -20.87 4.69 -0.42
C GLY A 183 -20.11 5.69 -1.28
N THR A 184 -19.37 6.62 -0.68
CA THR A 184 -18.65 7.69 -1.40
C THR A 184 -17.22 7.31 -1.78
N TRP A 185 -16.70 6.23 -1.24
CA TRP A 185 -15.39 5.65 -1.56
C TRP A 185 -15.44 4.12 -1.41
N ALA A 186 -14.42 3.45 -1.90
CA ALA A 186 -14.26 2.00 -1.69
C ALA A 186 -12.82 1.67 -1.33
N GLY A 187 -12.62 0.67 -0.49
CA GLY A 187 -11.28 0.23 -0.11
C GLY A 187 -11.04 0.18 1.39
N ALA A 188 -9.81 0.45 1.81
CA ALA A 188 -9.39 0.45 3.20
C ALA A 188 -8.64 1.75 3.55
N TYR A 189 -8.88 2.25 4.76
CA TYR A 189 -8.24 3.44 5.27
C TYR A 189 -7.93 3.29 6.76
N TRP A 190 -6.69 3.57 7.16
CA TRP A 190 -6.26 3.44 8.54
C TRP A 190 -5.15 4.41 8.91
N ALA A 191 -4.94 4.62 10.20
CA ALA A 191 -3.91 5.49 10.74
C ALA A 191 -3.06 4.78 11.80
N MET A 192 -1.76 4.98 11.77
CA MET A 192 -0.78 4.42 12.69
C MET A 192 0.06 5.52 13.32
N TYR A 193 0.00 5.65 14.63
CA TYR A 193 0.84 6.58 15.39
C TYR A 193 2.26 5.96 15.52
N ASN A 194 3.15 6.69 15.55
CA ASN A 194 4.10 7.58 15.07
C ASN A 194 4.25 7.53 13.52
N LYS A 195 4.19 8.68 12.90
CA LYS A 195 4.50 8.81 11.48
C LYS A 195 5.88 8.23 11.19
N ARG A 196 5.97 7.39 10.16
CA ARG A 196 7.27 6.96 9.66
C ARG A 196 7.96 8.13 8.98
N PRO A 197 9.29 8.20 8.99
CA PRO A 197 10.02 9.05 8.04
C PRO A 197 9.50 8.78 6.63
N GLU A 198 9.52 9.80 5.79
CA GLU A 198 9.09 9.69 4.40
C GLU A 198 9.76 8.50 3.71
N ALA A 199 9.00 7.81 2.87
CA ALA A 199 9.52 6.70 2.10
C ALA A 199 10.67 7.22 1.22
N LYS A 200 11.77 6.47 1.22
CA LYS A 200 12.94 6.78 0.37
C LYS A 200 12.94 6.00 -0.94
N SER A 201 11.86 5.31 -1.22
CA SER A 201 11.66 4.54 -2.45
C SER A 201 10.18 4.29 -2.67
N GLY A 202 9.78 4.17 -3.89
CA GLY A 202 8.41 3.87 -4.29
C GLY A 202 8.32 3.55 -5.77
N THR A 203 7.10 3.26 -6.22
CA THR A 203 6.78 3.05 -7.63
C THR A 203 5.64 3.97 -8.04
N ASN A 204 5.71 4.44 -9.27
CA ASN A 204 4.63 5.17 -9.92
C ASN A 204 4.32 4.52 -11.27
N GLY A 205 3.04 4.30 -11.56
CA GLY A 205 2.57 3.71 -12.81
C GLY A 205 2.09 4.76 -13.82
N TYR A 206 2.51 4.61 -15.07
CA TYR A 206 2.14 5.46 -16.20
C TYR A 206 1.67 4.54 -17.34
N GLY A 207 0.45 4.03 -17.22
CA GLY A 207 -0.03 2.96 -18.09
C GLY A 207 0.84 1.70 -17.95
N PRO A 208 1.49 1.23 -19.04
CA PRO A 208 2.37 0.05 -18.98
C PRO A 208 3.75 0.34 -18.36
N LEU A 209 4.14 1.60 -18.21
CA LEU A 209 5.43 1.99 -17.64
C LEU A 209 5.35 2.07 -16.12
N MET A 210 6.23 1.33 -15.43
CA MET A 210 6.41 1.44 -13.99
C MET A 210 7.77 2.07 -13.69
N VAL A 211 7.76 3.21 -13.01
CA VAL A 211 8.99 3.89 -12.57
C VAL A 211 9.22 3.61 -11.09
N CYS A 212 10.31 2.92 -10.80
CA CYS A 212 10.77 2.69 -9.43
C CYS A 212 11.83 3.75 -9.07
N TRP A 213 11.58 4.49 -8.01
CA TRP A 213 12.49 5.53 -7.54
C TRP A 213 13.05 5.22 -6.16
N THR A 214 14.30 5.65 -5.92
CA THR A 214 15.00 5.51 -4.64
C THR A 214 15.68 6.81 -4.25
N GLY A 215 15.64 7.15 -2.96
CA GLY A 215 16.26 8.36 -2.42
C GLY A 215 15.39 9.61 -2.54
N THR A 216 15.98 10.76 -2.22
CA THR A 216 15.38 12.06 -2.44
C THR A 216 15.70 12.50 -3.86
N LEU A 217 14.72 12.46 -4.72
CA LEU A 217 14.87 12.96 -6.09
C LEU A 217 14.74 14.48 -6.07
N GLY A 218 15.78 15.18 -6.47
CA GLY A 218 15.76 16.64 -6.62
C GLY A 218 14.94 17.14 -7.82
N TYR A 219 14.53 16.22 -8.69
CA TYR A 219 13.77 16.48 -9.91
C TYR A 219 12.99 15.24 -10.32
N TRP A 220 11.73 15.39 -10.72
CA TRP A 220 10.87 14.35 -11.26
C TRP A 220 10.51 14.66 -12.71
N PRO A 221 10.52 13.68 -13.67
CA PRO A 221 10.02 13.92 -15.02
C PRO A 221 8.56 14.36 -14.96
N SER A 222 8.11 15.10 -15.93
CA SER A 222 6.69 15.39 -16.02
C SER A 222 5.90 14.10 -16.24
N ASP A 223 4.71 14.02 -15.68
CA ASP A 223 3.82 12.87 -15.91
C ASP A 223 3.50 12.71 -17.41
N GLU A 224 3.46 13.83 -18.16
CA GLU A 224 3.25 13.87 -19.60
C GLU A 224 4.40 13.18 -20.35
N ASP A 225 5.66 13.52 -20.02
CA ASP A 225 6.85 12.88 -20.61
C ASP A 225 6.83 11.36 -20.40
N LEU A 226 6.44 10.90 -19.21
CA LEU A 226 6.40 9.47 -18.88
C LEU A 226 5.26 8.75 -19.60
N VAL A 227 4.10 9.39 -19.72
CA VAL A 227 2.96 8.85 -20.50
C VAL A 227 3.32 8.77 -21.99
N ASP A 228 3.95 9.80 -22.54
CA ASP A 228 4.36 9.81 -23.95
C ASP A 228 5.46 8.78 -24.23
N PHE A 229 6.42 8.63 -23.33
CA PHE A 229 7.42 7.56 -23.44
C PHE A 229 6.77 6.16 -23.41
N ALA A 230 5.86 5.92 -22.47
CA ALA A 230 5.13 4.67 -22.41
C ALA A 230 4.38 4.38 -23.73
N ARG A 231 3.74 5.40 -24.30
CA ARG A 231 3.02 5.30 -25.59
C ARG A 231 3.97 4.95 -26.75
N LEU A 232 5.15 5.61 -26.82
CA LEU A 232 6.15 5.29 -27.85
C LEU A 232 6.64 3.85 -27.77
N ILE A 233 6.84 3.31 -26.55
CA ILE A 233 7.19 1.90 -26.35
C ILE A 233 6.07 0.99 -26.86
N MET A 234 4.82 1.26 -26.50
CA MET A 234 3.65 0.46 -26.91
C MET A 234 3.42 0.46 -28.41
N ASP A 235 3.61 1.61 -29.04
CA ASP A 235 3.43 1.80 -30.49
C ASP A 235 4.61 1.27 -31.32
N GLY A 236 5.69 0.83 -30.68
CA GLY A 236 6.93 0.40 -31.38
C GLY A 236 7.64 1.55 -32.08
N LYS A 237 7.42 2.78 -31.65
CA LYS A 237 7.99 4.00 -32.24
C LYS A 237 9.29 4.45 -31.57
N LEU A 238 10.20 3.52 -31.41
CA LEU A 238 11.54 3.76 -30.85
C LEU A 238 12.56 3.81 -31.99
N PRO A 239 13.67 4.55 -31.84
CA PRO A 239 14.07 5.36 -30.67
C PRO A 239 13.25 6.64 -30.50
N VAL A 240 13.34 7.26 -29.31
CA VAL A 240 12.75 8.58 -29.05
C VAL A 240 13.46 9.64 -29.88
N VAL A 241 12.79 10.19 -30.86
CA VAL A 241 13.38 11.16 -31.83
C VAL A 241 13.10 12.61 -31.42
N ASP A 242 12.04 12.89 -30.66
CA ASP A 242 11.78 14.23 -30.14
C ASP A 242 12.91 14.66 -29.20
N ALA A 243 13.51 15.80 -29.48
CA ALA A 243 14.72 16.25 -28.79
C ALA A 243 14.45 16.67 -27.34
N GLU A 244 13.29 17.28 -27.08
CA GLU A 244 12.91 17.74 -25.74
C GLU A 244 12.59 16.54 -24.85
N LEU A 245 11.71 15.68 -25.30
CA LEU A 245 11.36 14.45 -24.60
C LEU A 245 12.59 13.58 -24.35
N LYS A 246 13.43 13.37 -25.37
CA LYS A 246 14.69 12.62 -25.22
C LYS A 246 15.59 13.22 -24.14
N ASN A 247 15.81 14.54 -24.15
CA ASN A 247 16.63 15.20 -23.14
C ASN A 247 16.06 15.05 -21.72
N ASN A 248 14.75 15.10 -21.58
CA ASN A 248 14.10 14.89 -20.30
C ASN A 248 14.28 13.46 -19.81
N LEU A 249 14.05 12.47 -20.64
CA LEU A 249 14.21 11.05 -20.31
C LEU A 249 15.66 10.65 -20.04
N LEU A 250 16.62 11.26 -20.74
CA LEU A 250 18.07 11.07 -20.55
C LEU A 250 18.52 11.44 -19.14
N LYS A 251 18.00 12.54 -18.58
CA LYS A 251 18.29 12.98 -17.20
C LYS A 251 17.94 11.90 -16.16
N TRP A 252 17.02 11.02 -16.50
CA TRP A 252 16.51 9.94 -15.64
C TRP A 252 17.07 8.57 -15.99
N ASN A 253 17.99 8.49 -16.95
CA ASN A 253 18.50 7.22 -17.47
C ASN A 253 17.38 6.27 -17.94
N LEU A 254 16.30 6.82 -18.51
CA LEU A 254 15.23 6.03 -19.12
C LEU A 254 15.53 5.69 -20.59
N VAL A 255 16.33 6.54 -21.24
CA VAL A 255 16.88 6.31 -22.58
C VAL A 255 18.38 6.62 -22.61
N ASP A 256 19.07 6.12 -23.63
CA ASP A 256 20.44 6.47 -23.94
C ASP A 256 20.54 7.72 -24.88
N SER A 257 21.77 8.08 -25.28
CA SER A 257 22.02 9.21 -26.19
C SER A 257 21.34 9.07 -27.55
N ASP A 258 21.09 7.85 -27.99
CA ASP A 258 20.45 7.55 -29.25
C ASP A 258 18.91 7.47 -29.12
N GLY A 259 18.37 7.65 -27.91
CA GLY A 259 16.95 7.60 -27.60
C GLY A 259 16.40 6.17 -27.44
N GLN A 260 17.27 5.18 -27.32
CA GLN A 260 16.86 3.81 -27.05
C GLN A 260 16.57 3.63 -25.55
N PRO A 261 15.55 2.87 -25.19
CA PRO A 261 15.26 2.56 -23.79
C PRO A 261 16.44 1.86 -23.09
N THR A 262 16.79 2.36 -21.91
CA THR A 262 17.75 1.71 -21.01
C THR A 262 17.07 0.88 -19.92
N ILE A 263 15.75 0.87 -19.93
CA ILE A 263 14.90 0.12 -19.00
C ILE A 263 14.49 -1.23 -19.59
N PRO A 264 14.20 -2.23 -18.76
CA PRO A 264 13.64 -3.52 -19.22
C PRO A 264 12.30 -3.29 -19.92
N ILE A 265 12.13 -3.92 -21.09
CA ILE A 265 10.84 -4.00 -21.78
C ILE A 265 10.38 -5.44 -21.71
N ILE A 266 9.52 -5.76 -20.77
CA ILE A 266 9.00 -7.11 -20.54
C ILE A 266 7.62 -7.20 -21.20
N LYS A 267 7.44 -8.19 -22.07
CA LYS A 267 6.15 -8.45 -22.71
C LYS A 267 5.31 -9.31 -21.77
N ASN A 268 4.30 -8.72 -21.15
CA ASN A 268 3.37 -9.45 -20.31
C ASN A 268 2.63 -10.56 -21.09
N GLY A 269 2.40 -11.67 -20.41
CA GLY A 269 1.55 -12.74 -20.91
C GLY A 269 2.22 -13.76 -21.81
N ASN A 270 3.54 -13.70 -21.98
CA ASN A 270 4.29 -14.72 -22.76
C ASN A 270 4.39 -16.07 -22.04
N LYS A 271 4.00 -16.13 -20.76
CA LYS A 271 4.17 -17.32 -19.88
C LYS A 271 5.60 -17.89 -19.96
N ASP A 272 6.56 -17.01 -20.08
CA ASP A 272 7.97 -17.39 -20.05
C ASP A 272 8.41 -17.76 -18.61
N GLU A 273 9.67 -18.13 -18.47
CA GLU A 273 10.25 -18.53 -17.18
C GLU A 273 10.10 -17.44 -16.10
N ILE A 274 10.21 -16.16 -16.48
CA ILE A 274 10.06 -15.02 -15.57
C ILE A 274 8.62 -14.95 -15.06
N ASP A 275 7.64 -15.02 -15.95
CA ASP A 275 6.22 -14.98 -15.58
C ASP A 275 5.84 -16.15 -14.66
N VAL A 276 6.32 -17.36 -14.96
CA VAL A 276 6.07 -18.56 -14.14
C VAL A 276 6.65 -18.40 -12.75
N LEU A 277 7.90 -17.96 -12.63
CA LEU A 277 8.57 -17.75 -11.34
C LEU A 277 7.89 -16.63 -10.53
N CYS A 278 7.52 -15.54 -11.19
CA CYS A 278 6.77 -14.45 -10.54
C CYS A 278 5.43 -14.93 -9.98
N ASP A 279 4.68 -15.72 -10.77
CA ASP A 279 3.40 -16.28 -10.35
C ASP A 279 3.53 -17.21 -9.15
N GLU A 280 4.51 -18.09 -9.16
CA GLU A 280 4.77 -19.05 -8.08
C GLU A 280 5.20 -18.35 -6.78
N ILE A 281 6.09 -17.34 -6.87
CA ILE A 281 6.52 -16.55 -5.72
C ILE A 281 5.33 -15.75 -5.15
N ALA A 282 4.58 -15.08 -6.01
CA ALA A 282 3.41 -14.30 -5.61
C ALA A 282 2.32 -15.18 -4.98
N SER A 283 2.09 -16.37 -5.51
CA SER A 283 1.16 -17.36 -4.94
C SER A 283 1.59 -17.83 -3.56
N SER A 284 2.89 -18.06 -3.36
CA SER A 284 3.46 -18.44 -2.05
C SER A 284 3.29 -17.32 -1.02
N ILE A 285 3.60 -16.08 -1.39
CA ILE A 285 3.41 -14.90 -0.54
C ILE A 285 1.93 -14.74 -0.19
N SER A 286 1.05 -14.77 -1.19
CA SER A 286 -0.39 -14.59 -1.01
C SER A 286 -1.00 -15.64 -0.10
N SER A 287 -0.60 -16.91 -0.24
CA SER A 287 -1.06 -18.00 0.60
C SER A 287 -0.63 -17.81 2.05
N ALA A 288 0.62 -17.39 2.30
CA ALA A 288 1.11 -17.08 3.63
C ALA A 288 0.33 -15.91 4.24
N VAL A 289 0.12 -14.82 3.48
CA VAL A 289 -0.66 -13.65 3.91
C VAL A 289 -2.08 -14.06 4.29
N LYS A 290 -2.76 -14.82 3.45
CA LYS A 290 -4.15 -15.26 3.70
C LYS A 290 -4.27 -16.14 4.94
N SER A 291 -3.31 -17.03 5.19
CA SER A 291 -3.32 -17.89 6.38
C SER A 291 -3.18 -17.11 7.69
N HIS A 292 -2.52 -15.95 7.65
CA HIS A 292 -2.28 -15.13 8.83
C HIS A 292 -3.34 -14.03 9.06
N SER A 293 -4.10 -13.69 8.03
CA SER A 293 -5.01 -12.54 8.06
C SER A 293 -6.10 -12.62 9.12
N SER A 294 -6.68 -13.80 9.35
CA SER A 294 -7.74 -14.00 10.35
C SER A 294 -7.25 -13.83 11.79
N MET A 295 -6.06 -14.32 12.10
CA MET A 295 -5.44 -14.11 13.42
C MET A 295 -5.18 -12.64 13.70
N PHE A 296 -4.65 -11.93 12.71
CA PHE A 296 -4.37 -10.51 12.81
C PHE A 296 -5.66 -9.70 13.05
N ALA A 297 -6.70 -9.96 12.24
CA ALA A 297 -7.98 -9.28 12.36
C ALA A 297 -8.60 -9.46 13.76
N SER A 298 -8.54 -10.66 14.31
CA SER A 298 -9.04 -10.98 15.65
C SER A 298 -8.25 -10.25 16.74
N LYS A 299 -6.93 -10.20 16.61
CA LYS A 299 -6.06 -9.60 17.63
C LYS A 299 -6.29 -8.11 17.83
N TYR A 300 -6.49 -7.38 16.74
CA TYR A 300 -6.62 -5.92 16.79
C TYR A 300 -8.07 -5.43 16.74
N ASP A 301 -9.04 -6.33 16.91
CA ASP A 301 -10.48 -6.02 16.83
C ASP A 301 -10.85 -5.25 15.55
N ILE A 302 -10.21 -5.64 14.44
CA ILE A 302 -10.47 -5.04 13.12
C ILE A 302 -11.30 -5.97 12.22
N ALA A 303 -11.73 -7.10 12.74
CA ALA A 303 -12.66 -7.98 12.05
C ALA A 303 -13.96 -7.24 11.76
N GLY A 304 -14.36 -7.21 10.49
CA GLY A 304 -15.53 -6.46 10.03
C GLY A 304 -15.28 -4.97 9.79
N THR A 305 -14.04 -4.52 9.85
CA THR A 305 -13.63 -3.22 9.32
C THR A 305 -13.10 -3.36 7.90
N SER A 306 -13.14 -2.28 7.12
CA SER A 306 -12.62 -2.22 5.74
C SER A 306 -11.11 -2.50 5.61
N LEU A 307 -10.40 -2.64 6.73
CA LEU A 307 -8.96 -2.90 6.71
C LEU A 307 -8.62 -4.33 6.29
N PHE A 308 -9.53 -5.28 6.46
CA PHE A 308 -9.23 -6.69 6.26
C PHE A 308 -10.14 -7.33 5.24
N PRO A 309 -9.71 -7.31 3.98
CA PRO A 309 -10.37 -8.06 2.93
C PRO A 309 -10.08 -9.58 3.02
N GLY A 310 -9.46 -10.09 4.09
CA GLY A 310 -9.31 -11.52 4.35
C GLY A 310 -10.63 -12.28 4.49
N ALA A 311 -11.73 -11.56 4.64
CA ALA A 311 -13.08 -12.09 4.51
C ALA A 311 -13.60 -12.16 3.07
N TYR A 312 -12.79 -11.78 2.07
CA TYR A 312 -13.17 -11.90 0.67
C TYR A 312 -13.20 -13.37 0.23
N VAL A 313 -14.38 -13.91 0.30
CA VAL A 313 -14.74 -15.04 -0.55
C VAL A 313 -15.00 -14.42 -1.94
N LYS A 314 -14.10 -14.66 -2.89
CA LYS A 314 -14.36 -14.38 -4.29
C LYS A 314 -15.67 -15.10 -4.64
N LYS A 315 -16.80 -14.38 -4.67
CA LYS A 315 -18.02 -14.93 -5.28
C LYS A 315 -17.63 -15.22 -6.72
N GLY A 316 -17.56 -16.51 -7.06
CA GLY A 316 -17.33 -16.90 -8.42
C GLY A 316 -18.31 -16.13 -9.31
N VAL A 317 -17.76 -15.49 -10.32
CA VAL A 317 -18.56 -15.03 -11.44
C VAL A 317 -19.05 -16.31 -12.09
N GLY A 318 -20.32 -16.66 -11.81
CA GLY A 318 -21.06 -17.68 -12.54
C GLY A 318 -21.37 -17.17 -13.95
#